data_cdf5cf60268a231bdfa370882411b8fd
#
_entry.id   cdf5cf60268a231bdfa370882411b8fd
#
_cell.length_a   1.000
_cell.length_b   1.000
_cell.length_c   1.000
_cell.angle_alpha   90.00
_cell.angle_beta   90.00
_cell.angle_gamma   90.00
#
_symmetry.space_group_name_H-M   'P 1'
#
loop_
_entity.id
_entity.type
_entity.pdbx_description
1 polymer ?
#
loop_
_entity_poly.entity_id
_entity_poly.type
_entity_poly.pdbx_seq_one_letter_code
_entity_poly.pdbx_strand_id
1 'polypeptide(L)'
;MRKRSGGDVRGIDVSHRQGEPDWARVRGSGAAFAFLKATDGASAKDRALLRNAAAARKHGLAVGFYHCARPERNGPNAELLHFTETVRGMESELPHVLHMEGRAAELGADALTRWAGAWLEGVAAMTGKPVMLYAPASFAGRYFGRALARYPLWVAQYETVRPMANKVWNDWTVVQFSDRGNVPGIAGPVGLNAMKTDAFATYTAPDAVTVHVGAGGTVTGRLIRDRAWVPVRAAGEALGGTVGWAGRAATVNGKALDTKLIGADACVPILQLAAALKVPVGWDLSTRSAFLGNQ
;
A
#
# COMPACT_ATOMS: atom_id res chain seq x y z
N MET A 1 -15.90 -3.85 6.40
CA MET A 1 -15.01 -2.77 5.92
C MET A 1 -15.54 -1.41 6.37
N ARG A 2 -14.66 -0.43 6.59
CA ARG A 2 -15.08 0.94 6.96
C ARG A 2 -15.81 1.65 5.81
N LYS A 3 -16.56 2.68 6.15
CA LYS A 3 -17.16 3.63 5.22
C LYS A 3 -16.08 4.59 4.70
N ARG A 4 -16.14 4.96 3.40
CA ARG A 4 -15.36 6.06 2.83
C ARG A 4 -15.73 7.37 3.49
N SER A 5 -14.75 8.24 3.73
CA SER A 5 -14.93 9.54 4.37
C SER A 5 -14.46 10.70 3.49
N GLY A 6 -14.88 11.92 3.80
CA GLY A 6 -14.40 13.11 3.10
C GLY A 6 -12.93 13.44 3.36
N GLY A 7 -12.33 12.87 4.42
CA GLY A 7 -10.90 13.02 4.74
C GLY A 7 -9.99 12.05 4.00
N ASP A 8 -10.53 11.08 3.27
CA ASP A 8 -9.72 10.16 2.47
C ASP A 8 -9.08 10.89 1.29
N VAL A 9 -7.83 10.55 0.98
CA VAL A 9 -7.06 11.18 -0.09
C VAL A 9 -7.58 10.74 -1.45
N ARG A 10 -7.89 11.69 -2.33
CA ARG A 10 -8.45 11.42 -3.66
C ARG A 10 -7.35 11.07 -4.67
N GLY A 11 -7.63 10.11 -5.54
CA GLY A 11 -6.76 9.71 -6.63
C GLY A 11 -7.51 9.08 -7.78
N ILE A 12 -6.77 8.71 -8.81
CA ILE A 12 -7.28 8.11 -10.05
C ILE A 12 -6.43 6.91 -10.45
N ASP A 13 -6.96 6.07 -11.33
CA ASP A 13 -6.17 5.06 -12.03
C ASP A 13 -6.27 5.27 -13.55
N VAL A 14 -5.14 5.21 -14.23
CA VAL A 14 -4.98 5.62 -15.63
C VAL A 14 -4.19 4.58 -16.41
N SER A 15 -4.56 4.40 -17.65
CA SER A 15 -3.84 3.64 -18.68
C SER A 15 -3.79 4.43 -20.00
N HIS A 16 -3.29 3.82 -21.04
CA HIS A 16 -3.38 4.39 -22.39
C HIS A 16 -4.81 4.72 -22.85
N ARG A 17 -5.83 4.13 -22.21
CA ARG A 17 -7.25 4.36 -22.53
C ARG A 17 -7.71 5.78 -22.24
N GLN A 18 -7.09 6.47 -21.30
CA GLN A 18 -7.37 7.86 -20.97
C GLN A 18 -6.62 8.86 -21.88
N GLY A 19 -5.96 8.38 -22.93
CA GLY A 19 -5.29 9.21 -23.92
C GLY A 19 -4.10 9.99 -23.35
N GLU A 20 -4.13 11.30 -23.48
CA GLU A 20 -3.11 12.23 -22.98
C GLU A 20 -3.70 13.14 -21.90
N PRO A 21 -3.62 12.75 -20.63
CA PRO A 21 -4.12 13.58 -19.54
C PRO A 21 -3.35 14.91 -19.42
N ASP A 22 -4.09 15.98 -19.19
CA ASP A 22 -3.52 17.24 -18.68
C ASP A 22 -3.34 17.11 -17.16
N TRP A 23 -2.15 16.69 -16.75
CA TRP A 23 -1.83 16.39 -15.37
C TRP A 23 -1.87 17.62 -14.46
N ALA A 24 -1.68 18.83 -14.99
CA ALA A 24 -1.86 20.06 -14.21
C ALA A 24 -3.32 20.24 -13.81
N ARG A 25 -4.25 20.05 -14.75
CA ARG A 25 -5.69 20.09 -14.47
C ARG A 25 -6.15 18.94 -13.57
N VAL A 26 -5.60 17.75 -13.77
CA VAL A 26 -5.86 16.59 -12.90
C VAL A 26 -5.45 16.92 -11.46
N ARG A 27 -4.24 17.46 -11.26
CA ARG A 27 -3.78 17.88 -9.92
C ARG A 27 -4.66 18.98 -9.33
N GLY A 28 -5.03 19.98 -10.14
CA GLY A 28 -5.94 21.07 -9.76
C GLY A 28 -7.35 20.62 -9.37
N SER A 29 -7.80 19.45 -9.82
CA SER A 29 -9.09 18.86 -9.42
C SER A 29 -9.11 18.27 -8.01
N GLY A 30 -7.95 18.26 -7.31
CA GLY A 30 -7.79 17.71 -5.98
C GLY A 30 -7.30 16.27 -5.94
N ALA A 31 -6.95 15.67 -7.09
CA ALA A 31 -6.27 14.37 -7.11
C ALA A 31 -4.84 14.52 -6.54
N ALA A 32 -4.49 13.69 -5.58
CA ALA A 32 -3.17 13.67 -4.96
C ALA A 32 -2.31 12.49 -5.42
N PHE A 33 -2.92 11.46 -6.00
CA PHE A 33 -2.20 10.28 -6.49
C PHE A 33 -2.81 9.69 -7.77
N ALA A 34 -1.98 8.91 -8.47
CA ALA A 34 -2.39 8.13 -9.62
C ALA A 34 -1.77 6.74 -9.61
N PHE A 35 -2.59 5.70 -9.81
CA PHE A 35 -2.10 4.38 -10.20
C PHE A 35 -2.07 4.28 -11.71
N LEU A 36 -0.92 3.92 -12.27
CA LEU A 36 -0.70 3.86 -13.72
C LEU A 36 -0.50 2.41 -14.17
N LYS A 37 -1.22 2.03 -15.23
CA LYS A 37 -1.01 0.71 -15.83
C LYS A 37 0.43 0.59 -16.33
N ALA A 38 1.12 -0.48 -15.91
CA ALA A 38 2.44 -0.79 -16.40
C ALA A 38 2.39 -1.94 -17.41
N THR A 39 1.78 -3.06 -17.03
CA THR A 39 1.80 -4.30 -17.81
C THR A 39 0.45 -5.04 -17.77
N ASP A 40 0.30 -5.98 -18.71
CA ASP A 40 -0.84 -6.89 -18.80
C ASP A 40 -0.34 -8.26 -19.25
N GLY A 41 -0.48 -9.29 -18.40
CA GLY A 41 0.10 -10.60 -18.64
C GLY A 41 1.61 -10.58 -18.77
N ALA A 42 2.18 -11.56 -19.45
CA ALA A 42 3.63 -11.77 -19.53
C ALA A 42 4.33 -10.97 -20.66
N SER A 43 3.61 -10.16 -21.45
CA SER A 43 4.22 -9.54 -22.64
C SER A 43 3.75 -8.12 -22.96
N ALA A 44 2.56 -7.72 -22.57
CA ALA A 44 2.04 -6.41 -22.94
C ALA A 44 2.47 -5.32 -21.96
N LYS A 45 2.97 -4.20 -22.48
CA LYS A 45 3.29 -2.97 -21.74
C LYS A 45 2.29 -1.88 -22.10
N ASP A 46 1.92 -1.07 -21.13
CA ASP A 46 1.09 0.10 -21.43
C ASP A 46 1.93 1.16 -22.16
N ARG A 47 1.51 1.52 -23.38
CA ARG A 47 2.25 2.47 -24.23
C ARG A 47 2.33 3.89 -23.67
N ALA A 48 1.47 4.24 -22.72
CA ALA A 48 1.43 5.57 -22.11
C ALA A 48 2.18 5.62 -20.76
N LEU A 49 2.70 4.48 -20.26
CA LEU A 49 3.30 4.37 -18.94
C LEU A 49 4.36 5.43 -18.66
N LEU A 50 5.41 5.50 -19.48
CA LEU A 50 6.55 6.40 -19.24
C LEU A 50 6.13 7.87 -19.27
N ARG A 51 5.33 8.25 -20.27
CA ARG A 51 4.80 9.60 -20.39
C ARG A 51 3.95 9.98 -19.19
N ASN A 52 3.00 9.12 -18.82
CA ASN A 52 2.10 9.39 -17.71
C ASN A 52 2.84 9.45 -16.37
N ALA A 53 3.80 8.55 -16.13
CA ALA A 53 4.60 8.55 -14.90
C ALA A 53 5.41 9.85 -14.74
N ALA A 54 6.13 10.26 -15.79
CA ALA A 54 6.91 11.49 -15.76
C ALA A 54 6.02 12.73 -15.57
N ALA A 55 4.90 12.82 -16.30
CA ALA A 55 4.02 13.98 -16.26
C ALA A 55 3.23 14.06 -14.95
N ALA A 56 2.69 12.96 -14.43
CA ALA A 56 1.99 12.95 -13.14
C ALA A 56 2.90 13.41 -11.99
N ARG A 57 4.12 12.87 -11.91
CA ARG A 57 5.09 13.24 -10.88
C ARG A 57 5.55 14.69 -11.01
N LYS A 58 5.79 15.17 -12.24
CA LYS A 58 6.12 16.59 -12.51
C LYS A 58 5.07 17.53 -11.95
N HIS A 59 3.81 17.13 -11.94
CA HIS A 59 2.70 17.93 -11.38
C HIS A 59 2.36 17.59 -9.91
N GLY A 60 3.22 16.85 -9.22
CA GLY A 60 3.11 16.61 -7.78
C GLY A 60 2.06 15.58 -7.39
N LEU A 61 1.72 14.64 -8.27
CA LEU A 61 0.95 13.46 -7.89
C LEU A 61 1.91 12.35 -7.44
N ALA A 62 1.56 11.68 -6.34
CA ALA A 62 2.21 10.44 -5.96
C ALA A 62 1.81 9.34 -6.95
N VAL A 63 2.77 8.53 -7.41
CA VAL A 63 2.55 7.54 -8.47
C VAL A 63 2.80 6.13 -7.95
N GLY A 64 1.95 5.19 -8.35
CA GLY A 64 2.15 3.74 -8.23
C GLY A 64 1.90 3.06 -9.57
N PHE A 65 2.41 1.83 -9.72
CA PHE A 65 2.25 1.07 -10.95
C PHE A 65 1.42 -0.18 -10.72
N TYR A 66 0.51 -0.50 -11.66
CA TYR A 66 -0.27 -1.72 -11.58
C TYR A 66 -0.05 -2.65 -12.76
N HIS A 67 -0.12 -3.94 -12.45
CA HIS A 67 -0.06 -5.05 -13.37
C HIS A 67 -1.41 -5.72 -13.49
N CYS A 68 -1.96 -5.83 -14.69
CA CYS A 68 -3.14 -6.65 -14.95
C CYS A 68 -2.74 -8.12 -15.11
N ALA A 69 -3.08 -8.94 -14.13
CA ALA A 69 -2.75 -10.36 -14.14
C ALA A 69 -3.58 -11.18 -15.12
N ARG A 70 -2.95 -12.19 -15.71
CA ARG A 70 -3.56 -13.19 -16.60
C ARG A 70 -3.21 -14.61 -16.15
N PRO A 71 -3.54 -14.97 -14.90
CA PRO A 71 -3.14 -16.25 -14.33
C PRO A 71 -3.74 -17.45 -15.07
N GLU A 72 -4.83 -17.25 -15.80
CA GLU A 72 -5.41 -18.27 -16.69
C GLU A 72 -4.53 -18.58 -17.92
N ARG A 73 -3.46 -17.82 -18.15
CA ARG A 73 -2.55 -17.97 -19.29
C ARG A 73 -1.11 -18.16 -18.89
N ASN A 74 -0.68 -17.55 -17.78
CA ASN A 74 0.72 -17.44 -17.41
C ASN A 74 0.96 -17.84 -15.97
N GLY A 75 2.15 -18.39 -15.71
CA GLY A 75 2.65 -18.55 -14.34
C GLY A 75 3.05 -17.22 -13.70
N PRO A 76 3.06 -17.13 -12.37
CA PRO A 76 3.35 -15.89 -11.66
C PRO A 76 4.76 -15.36 -11.96
N ASN A 77 5.75 -16.25 -12.14
CA ASN A 77 7.14 -15.84 -12.41
C ASN A 77 7.29 -15.12 -13.75
N ALA A 78 6.60 -15.55 -14.80
CA ALA A 78 6.65 -14.88 -16.09
C ALA A 78 6.09 -13.45 -16.01
N GLU A 79 4.97 -13.28 -15.33
CA GLU A 79 4.32 -11.97 -15.19
C GLU A 79 5.08 -11.04 -14.22
N LEU A 80 5.63 -11.56 -13.11
CA LEU A 80 6.43 -10.76 -12.20
C LEU A 80 7.74 -10.27 -12.85
N LEU A 81 8.42 -11.11 -13.63
CA LEU A 81 9.62 -10.70 -14.34
C LEU A 81 9.30 -9.61 -15.37
N HIS A 82 8.25 -9.81 -16.17
CA HIS A 82 7.81 -8.82 -17.14
C HIS A 82 7.46 -7.46 -16.48
N PHE A 83 6.75 -7.48 -15.33
CA PHE A 83 6.42 -6.28 -14.58
C PHE A 83 7.66 -5.60 -14.02
N THR A 84 8.51 -6.34 -13.29
CA THR A 84 9.69 -5.77 -12.63
C THR A 84 10.71 -5.21 -13.62
N GLU A 85 10.90 -5.86 -14.77
CA GLU A 85 11.73 -5.31 -15.85
C GLU A 85 11.13 -4.04 -16.46
N THR A 86 9.80 -3.98 -16.59
CA THR A 86 9.13 -2.82 -17.17
C THR A 86 9.24 -1.59 -16.27
N VAL A 87 9.15 -1.75 -14.94
CA VAL A 87 9.22 -0.63 -13.99
C VAL A 87 10.63 -0.38 -13.43
N ARG A 88 11.64 -1.12 -13.92
CA ARG A 88 13.03 -0.98 -13.46
C ARG A 88 13.53 0.45 -13.65
N GLY A 89 14.04 1.04 -12.56
CA GLY A 89 14.54 2.42 -12.57
C GLY A 89 13.45 3.50 -12.58
N MET A 90 12.17 3.12 -12.58
CA MET A 90 11.08 4.07 -12.45
C MET A 90 10.83 4.37 -10.98
N GLU A 91 10.72 5.64 -10.65
CA GLU A 91 10.37 6.06 -9.29
C GLU A 91 8.87 5.94 -9.04
N SER A 92 8.50 5.41 -7.89
CA SER A 92 7.12 5.38 -7.40
C SER A 92 7.09 5.64 -5.90
N GLU A 93 6.14 6.44 -5.45
CA GLU A 93 5.88 6.69 -4.03
C GLU A 93 4.92 5.64 -3.46
N LEU A 94 4.00 5.16 -4.29
CA LEU A 94 2.96 4.21 -3.89
C LEU A 94 3.38 2.76 -4.14
N PRO A 95 2.71 1.79 -3.52
CA PRO A 95 2.94 0.37 -3.75
C PRO A 95 2.78 -0.04 -5.22
N HIS A 96 3.48 -1.10 -5.61
CA HIS A 96 3.18 -1.83 -6.85
C HIS A 96 1.93 -2.69 -6.67
N VAL A 97 1.04 -2.68 -7.63
CA VAL A 97 -0.28 -3.29 -7.50
C VAL A 97 -0.46 -4.48 -8.42
N LEU A 98 -0.86 -5.61 -7.84
CA LEU A 98 -1.37 -6.75 -8.58
C LEU A 98 -2.88 -6.57 -8.79
N HIS A 99 -3.30 -6.35 -10.04
CA HIS A 99 -4.70 -6.18 -10.40
C HIS A 99 -5.28 -7.52 -10.89
N MET A 100 -6.23 -8.06 -10.12
CA MET A 100 -6.88 -9.36 -10.42
C MET A 100 -8.38 -9.24 -10.50
N GLU A 101 -8.94 -9.68 -11.61
CA GLU A 101 -10.38 -9.75 -11.85
C GLU A 101 -10.73 -10.68 -13.01
N GLY A 102 -12.02 -10.82 -13.31
CA GLY A 102 -12.51 -11.48 -14.52
C GLY A 102 -12.07 -12.94 -14.64
N ARG A 103 -11.39 -13.26 -15.74
CA ARG A 103 -10.97 -14.63 -16.07
C ARG A 103 -9.93 -15.22 -15.12
N ALA A 104 -9.27 -14.41 -14.30
CA ALA A 104 -8.41 -14.92 -13.23
C ALA A 104 -9.13 -15.92 -12.31
N ALA A 105 -10.45 -15.81 -12.19
CA ALA A 105 -11.30 -16.74 -11.45
C ALA A 105 -11.24 -18.19 -11.96
N GLU A 106 -10.84 -18.44 -13.21
CA GLU A 106 -10.76 -19.75 -13.83
C GLU A 106 -9.75 -20.70 -13.13
N LEU A 107 -8.75 -20.12 -12.42
CA LEU A 107 -7.81 -20.91 -11.62
C LEU A 107 -8.44 -21.56 -10.37
N GLY A 108 -9.58 -21.07 -9.91
CA GLY A 108 -10.14 -21.43 -8.60
C GLY A 108 -9.39 -20.77 -7.43
N ALA A 109 -10.02 -20.76 -6.25
CA ALA A 109 -9.60 -19.94 -5.11
C ALA A 109 -8.19 -20.28 -4.57
N ASP A 110 -7.89 -21.56 -4.40
CA ASP A 110 -6.62 -21.99 -3.79
C ASP A 110 -5.43 -21.74 -4.72
N ALA A 111 -5.57 -22.08 -6.01
CA ALA A 111 -4.51 -21.84 -6.99
C ALA A 111 -4.30 -20.36 -7.21
N LEU A 112 -5.38 -19.57 -7.27
CA LEU A 112 -5.31 -18.12 -7.43
C LEU A 112 -4.65 -17.44 -6.22
N THR A 113 -4.94 -17.91 -5.00
CA THR A 113 -4.30 -17.42 -3.78
C THR A 113 -2.79 -17.67 -3.79
N ARG A 114 -2.36 -18.88 -4.18
CA ARG A 114 -0.93 -19.21 -4.32
C ARG A 114 -0.26 -18.38 -5.42
N TRP A 115 -0.91 -18.25 -6.57
CA TRP A 115 -0.40 -17.47 -7.69
C TRP A 115 -0.19 -15.98 -7.29
N ALA A 116 -1.21 -15.38 -6.67
CA ALA A 116 -1.15 -14.00 -6.20
C ALA A 116 -0.05 -13.79 -5.15
N GLY A 117 0.05 -14.71 -4.19
CA GLY A 117 1.11 -14.68 -3.17
C GLY A 117 2.50 -14.71 -3.79
N ALA A 118 2.75 -15.63 -4.71
CA ALA A 118 4.05 -15.76 -5.39
C ALA A 118 4.42 -14.50 -6.18
N TRP A 119 3.46 -13.89 -6.91
CA TRP A 119 3.71 -12.65 -7.63
C TRP A 119 4.03 -11.49 -6.68
N LEU A 120 3.22 -11.30 -5.63
CA LEU A 120 3.39 -10.21 -4.66
C LEU A 120 4.74 -10.33 -3.91
N GLU A 121 5.08 -11.52 -3.43
CA GLU A 121 6.37 -11.78 -2.78
C GLU A 121 7.55 -11.53 -3.72
N GLY A 122 7.48 -12.06 -4.95
CA GLY A 122 8.55 -11.90 -5.93
C GLY A 122 8.77 -10.46 -6.34
N VAL A 123 7.69 -9.68 -6.60
CA VAL A 123 7.81 -8.26 -6.93
C VAL A 123 8.37 -7.45 -5.77
N ALA A 124 7.91 -7.70 -4.54
CA ALA A 124 8.44 -7.02 -3.36
C ALA A 124 9.94 -7.31 -3.18
N ALA A 125 10.37 -8.57 -3.32
CA ALA A 125 11.77 -8.98 -3.19
C ALA A 125 12.66 -8.35 -4.28
N MET A 126 12.19 -8.30 -5.54
CA MET A 126 12.98 -7.78 -6.66
C MET A 126 13.04 -6.26 -6.72
N THR A 127 12.00 -5.57 -6.25
CA THR A 127 11.92 -4.10 -6.35
C THR A 127 12.26 -3.38 -5.04
N GLY A 128 12.19 -4.07 -3.90
CA GLY A 128 12.27 -3.46 -2.57
C GLY A 128 11.11 -2.51 -2.25
N LYS A 129 10.04 -2.55 -3.04
CA LYS A 129 8.86 -1.68 -2.88
C LYS A 129 7.71 -2.43 -2.23
N PRO A 130 6.87 -1.73 -1.45
CA PRO A 130 5.62 -2.31 -0.97
C PRO A 130 4.75 -2.75 -2.13
N VAL A 131 3.94 -3.79 -1.90
CA VAL A 131 2.99 -4.32 -2.88
C VAL A 131 1.57 -4.27 -2.33
N MET A 132 0.59 -4.25 -3.23
CA MET A 132 -0.84 -4.15 -2.91
C MET A 132 -1.65 -5.04 -3.85
N LEU A 133 -2.78 -5.54 -3.40
CA LEU A 133 -3.68 -6.34 -4.21
C LEU A 133 -4.94 -5.55 -4.55
N TYR A 134 -5.26 -5.46 -5.85
CA TYR A 134 -6.55 -4.92 -6.33
C TYR A 134 -7.48 -6.05 -6.74
N ALA A 135 -8.74 -5.94 -6.32
CA ALA A 135 -9.84 -6.74 -6.88
C ALA A 135 -11.20 -6.09 -6.64
N PRO A 136 -12.22 -6.44 -7.46
CA PRO A 136 -13.61 -6.19 -7.12
C PRO A 136 -13.98 -6.86 -5.79
N ALA A 137 -14.84 -6.22 -5.00
CA ALA A 137 -15.17 -6.69 -3.65
C ALA A 137 -15.75 -8.11 -3.62
N SER A 138 -16.63 -8.44 -4.57
CA SER A 138 -17.19 -9.79 -4.72
C SER A 138 -16.13 -10.82 -5.12
N PHE A 139 -15.20 -10.44 -5.99
CA PHE A 139 -14.09 -11.28 -6.42
C PHE A 139 -13.17 -11.59 -5.23
N ALA A 140 -12.75 -10.57 -4.49
CA ALA A 140 -11.91 -10.73 -3.32
C ALA A 140 -12.53 -11.65 -2.27
N GLY A 141 -13.84 -11.51 -2.00
CA GLY A 141 -14.55 -12.35 -1.04
C GLY A 141 -14.73 -13.80 -1.46
N ARG A 142 -14.74 -14.08 -2.77
CA ARG A 142 -15.00 -15.41 -3.33
C ARG A 142 -13.72 -16.20 -3.61
N TYR A 143 -12.67 -15.54 -4.11
CA TYR A 143 -11.52 -16.22 -4.69
C TYR A 143 -10.21 -16.04 -3.91
N PHE A 144 -10.15 -15.20 -2.89
CA PHE A 144 -8.92 -15.01 -2.13
C PHE A 144 -8.96 -15.68 -0.76
N GLY A 145 -7.87 -16.36 -0.43
CA GLY A 145 -7.65 -17.02 0.85
C GLY A 145 -6.93 -16.12 1.87
N ARG A 146 -6.97 -16.52 3.15
CA ARG A 146 -6.38 -15.75 4.28
C ARG A 146 -4.88 -15.49 4.15
N ALA A 147 -4.14 -16.30 3.39
CA ALA A 147 -2.71 -16.06 3.14
C ALA A 147 -2.42 -14.68 2.51
N LEU A 148 -3.41 -14.08 1.84
CA LEU A 148 -3.29 -12.76 1.24
C LEU A 148 -3.66 -11.61 2.18
N ALA A 149 -4.17 -11.88 3.39
CA ALA A 149 -4.63 -10.86 4.34
C ALA A 149 -3.53 -9.87 4.77
N ARG A 150 -2.26 -10.29 4.70
CA ARG A 150 -1.09 -9.47 5.03
C ARG A 150 -0.82 -8.35 4.02
N TYR A 151 -1.35 -8.45 2.80
CA TYR A 151 -1.17 -7.42 1.79
C TYR A 151 -2.28 -6.38 1.87
N PRO A 152 -1.96 -5.08 1.71
CA PRO A 152 -2.96 -4.03 1.60
C PRO A 152 -3.95 -4.31 0.46
N LEU A 153 -5.22 -3.98 0.69
CA LEU A 153 -6.28 -4.18 -0.30
C LEU A 153 -6.68 -2.86 -0.95
N TRP A 154 -6.64 -2.83 -2.27
CA TRP A 154 -7.36 -1.86 -3.10
C TRP A 154 -8.63 -2.54 -3.62
N VAL A 155 -9.76 -2.24 -3.02
CA VAL A 155 -11.04 -2.85 -3.36
C VAL A 155 -11.82 -1.98 -4.33
N ALA A 156 -12.43 -2.59 -5.36
CA ALA A 156 -13.38 -1.90 -6.22
C ALA A 156 -14.82 -2.28 -5.86
N GLN A 157 -15.61 -1.28 -5.57
CA GLN A 157 -17.06 -1.42 -5.49
C GLN A 157 -17.73 -0.07 -5.73
N TYR A 158 -18.58 -0.03 -6.74
CA TYR A 158 -19.22 1.19 -7.23
C TYR A 158 -20.56 1.41 -6.55
N GLU A 159 -21.07 2.66 -6.64
CA GLU A 159 -22.39 3.06 -6.14
C GLU A 159 -22.65 2.77 -4.64
N THR A 160 -21.55 2.66 -3.87
CA THR A 160 -21.62 2.49 -2.42
C THR A 160 -20.56 3.33 -1.71
N VAL A 161 -20.88 3.73 -0.50
CA VAL A 161 -19.92 4.42 0.38
C VAL A 161 -19.16 3.45 1.28
N ARG A 162 -19.63 2.20 1.38
CA ARG A 162 -19.02 1.15 2.20
C ARG A 162 -18.92 -0.13 1.38
N PRO A 163 -17.72 -0.57 1.02
CA PRO A 163 -17.54 -1.87 0.39
C PRO A 163 -18.04 -3.01 1.27
N MET A 164 -18.54 -4.08 0.61
CA MET A 164 -19.02 -5.26 1.30
C MET A 164 -17.91 -5.90 2.16
N ALA A 165 -18.29 -6.49 3.28
CA ALA A 165 -17.37 -7.26 4.09
C ALA A 165 -16.87 -8.49 3.31
N ASN A 166 -15.64 -8.90 3.58
CA ASN A 166 -15.11 -10.17 3.09
C ASN A 166 -14.42 -10.95 4.23
N LYS A 167 -14.08 -12.20 3.95
CA LYS A 167 -13.53 -13.13 4.95
C LYS A 167 -12.03 -12.96 5.18
N VAL A 168 -11.35 -12.18 4.33
CA VAL A 168 -9.89 -12.07 4.29
C VAL A 168 -9.42 -10.77 4.92
N TRP A 169 -10.00 -9.64 4.51
CA TRP A 169 -9.64 -8.32 5.03
C TRP A 169 -10.75 -7.71 5.87
N ASN A 170 -10.38 -7.18 7.01
CA ASN A 170 -11.30 -6.42 7.87
C ASN A 170 -11.56 -5.03 7.29
N ASP A 171 -10.58 -4.46 6.56
CA ASP A 171 -10.69 -3.13 5.98
C ASP A 171 -9.91 -3.00 4.66
N TRP A 172 -10.14 -1.91 3.94
CA TRP A 172 -9.44 -1.54 2.72
C TRP A 172 -8.37 -0.47 2.98
N THR A 173 -7.36 -0.41 2.13
CA THR A 173 -6.35 0.66 2.10
C THR A 173 -6.71 1.70 1.05
N VAL A 174 -7.16 1.22 -0.12
CA VAL A 174 -7.69 2.05 -1.21
C VAL A 174 -9.05 1.50 -1.62
N VAL A 175 -9.97 2.37 -1.96
CA VAL A 175 -11.25 2.00 -2.58
C VAL A 175 -11.42 2.69 -3.92
N GLN A 176 -11.64 1.91 -4.99
CA GLN A 176 -12.13 2.42 -6.26
C GLN A 176 -13.65 2.46 -6.19
N PHE A 177 -14.22 3.65 -6.18
CA PHE A 177 -15.65 3.85 -5.97
C PHE A 177 -16.43 4.23 -7.23
N SER A 178 -15.72 4.40 -8.34
CA SER A 178 -16.30 4.59 -9.68
C SER A 178 -15.26 4.22 -10.74
N ASP A 179 -15.72 3.66 -11.85
CA ASP A 179 -14.95 3.44 -13.08
C ASP A 179 -15.34 4.45 -14.18
N ARG A 180 -16.28 5.34 -13.88
CA ARG A 180 -16.87 6.33 -14.82
C ARG A 180 -16.75 7.76 -14.31
N GLY A 181 -15.67 8.05 -13.59
CA GLY A 181 -15.41 9.39 -13.09
C GLY A 181 -15.15 10.39 -14.21
N ASN A 182 -15.53 11.64 -13.96
CA ASN A 182 -15.16 12.77 -14.80
C ASN A 182 -14.15 13.62 -14.02
N VAL A 183 -12.94 13.77 -14.55
CA VAL A 183 -11.85 14.53 -13.94
C VAL A 183 -11.33 15.56 -14.91
N PRO A 184 -11.29 16.85 -14.54
CA PRO A 184 -10.69 17.89 -15.39
C PRO A 184 -9.29 17.50 -15.86
N GLY A 185 -9.06 17.56 -17.16
CA GLY A 185 -7.79 17.17 -17.76
C GLY A 185 -7.75 15.75 -18.32
N ILE A 186 -8.83 14.96 -18.16
CA ILE A 186 -8.95 13.62 -18.78
C ILE A 186 -10.13 13.59 -19.73
N ALA A 187 -9.88 13.14 -20.95
CA ALA A 187 -10.93 12.91 -21.91
C ALA A 187 -11.58 11.53 -21.69
N GLY A 188 -12.86 11.53 -21.29
CA GLY A 188 -13.62 10.30 -21.06
C GLY A 188 -13.54 9.79 -19.62
N PRO A 189 -14.08 8.59 -19.38
CA PRO A 189 -14.22 8.05 -18.02
C PRO A 189 -12.88 7.60 -17.44
N VAL A 190 -12.75 7.79 -16.13
CA VAL A 190 -11.56 7.39 -15.37
C VAL A 190 -11.96 6.79 -14.01
N GLY A 191 -11.17 5.84 -13.51
CA GLY A 191 -11.35 5.30 -12.18
C GLY A 191 -11.13 6.34 -11.09
N LEU A 192 -12.08 6.48 -10.16
CA LEU A 192 -11.99 7.36 -8.99
C LEU A 192 -11.68 6.55 -7.76
N ASN A 193 -10.64 6.98 -7.07
CA ASN A 193 -10.11 6.29 -5.90
C ASN A 193 -10.07 7.18 -4.67
N ALA A 194 -10.19 6.53 -3.51
CA ALA A 194 -9.93 7.14 -2.21
C ALA A 194 -8.97 6.23 -1.43
N MET A 195 -7.88 6.80 -0.93
CA MET A 195 -6.90 6.12 -0.08
C MET A 195 -7.01 6.64 1.34
N LYS A 196 -6.86 5.76 2.32
CA LYS A 196 -6.75 6.18 3.72
C LYS A 196 -5.64 7.21 3.89
N THR A 197 -5.89 8.25 4.66
CA THR A 197 -4.93 9.36 4.85
C THR A 197 -3.63 8.90 5.49
N ASP A 198 -3.72 8.00 6.48
CA ASP A 198 -2.56 7.41 7.15
C ASP A 198 -1.71 6.55 6.19
N ALA A 199 -2.36 5.73 5.36
CA ALA A 199 -1.68 4.95 4.35
C ALA A 199 -1.00 5.83 3.29
N PHE A 200 -1.69 6.88 2.82
CA PHE A 200 -1.08 7.83 1.89
C PHE A 200 0.14 8.52 2.48
N ALA A 201 0.04 9.01 3.72
CA ALA A 201 1.16 9.62 4.43
C ALA A 201 2.34 8.65 4.59
N THR A 202 2.06 7.38 4.90
CA THR A 202 3.08 6.34 5.02
C THR A 202 3.80 6.09 3.68
N TYR A 203 3.07 5.97 2.58
CA TYR A 203 3.66 5.68 1.28
C TYR A 203 4.42 6.88 0.68
N THR A 204 3.97 8.09 0.91
CA THR A 204 4.59 9.30 0.34
C THR A 204 5.74 9.87 1.18
N ALA A 205 5.93 9.37 2.40
CA ALA A 205 7.10 9.69 3.21
C ALA A 205 8.19 8.62 2.98
N PRO A 206 9.31 8.93 2.35
CA PRO A 206 10.30 7.93 1.94
C PRO A 206 10.93 7.14 3.10
N ASP A 207 10.88 7.71 4.29
CA ASP A 207 11.39 7.12 5.53
C ASP A 207 10.28 6.55 6.44
N ALA A 208 9.00 6.66 6.06
CA ALA A 208 7.90 6.12 6.84
C ALA A 208 7.82 4.60 6.74
N VAL A 209 7.53 3.96 7.88
CA VAL A 209 7.26 2.53 7.97
C VAL A 209 6.00 2.29 8.80
N THR A 210 5.17 1.36 8.39
CA THR A 210 4.04 0.91 9.20
C THR A 210 4.55 -0.03 10.28
N VAL A 211 4.19 0.21 11.53
CA VAL A 211 4.53 -0.68 12.65
C VAL A 211 3.24 -1.24 13.23
N HIS A 212 3.04 -2.53 13.07
CA HIS A 212 1.96 -3.27 13.70
C HIS A 212 2.31 -3.51 15.18
N VAL A 213 1.41 -3.16 16.06
CA VAL A 213 1.64 -3.18 17.52
C VAL A 213 0.59 -4.06 18.17
N GLY A 214 1.02 -5.21 18.72
CA GLY A 214 0.12 -6.16 19.34
C GLY A 214 -1.03 -6.64 18.43
N ALA A 215 -2.13 -7.08 19.01
CA ALA A 215 -3.28 -7.64 18.30
C ALA A 215 -4.16 -6.57 17.62
N GLY A 216 -3.63 -5.87 16.61
CA GLY A 216 -4.43 -5.01 15.73
C GLY A 216 -4.18 -3.50 15.83
N GLY A 217 -3.22 -3.05 16.66
CA GLY A 217 -2.76 -1.66 16.63
C GLY A 217 -1.78 -1.39 15.48
N THR A 218 -1.75 -0.14 14.99
CA THR A 218 -0.73 0.32 14.04
C THR A 218 -0.24 1.70 14.41
N VAL A 219 1.06 1.95 14.28
CA VAL A 219 1.67 3.27 14.40
C VAL A 219 2.58 3.52 13.20
N THR A 220 2.76 4.77 12.83
CA THR A 220 3.73 5.16 11.78
C THR A 220 5.09 5.38 12.42
N GLY A 221 6.06 4.53 12.07
CA GLY A 221 7.46 4.70 12.40
C GLY A 221 8.23 5.43 11.29
N ARG A 222 9.53 5.61 11.52
CA ARG A 222 10.46 6.22 10.56
C ARG A 222 11.73 5.38 10.44
N LEU A 223 12.20 5.19 9.20
CA LEU A 223 13.49 4.55 8.93
C LEU A 223 14.58 5.63 8.84
N ILE A 224 15.51 5.63 9.79
CA ILE A 224 16.61 6.58 9.83
C ILE A 224 17.92 5.80 9.90
N ARG A 225 18.76 5.89 8.87
CA ARG A 225 20.04 5.16 8.78
C ARG A 225 19.84 3.66 9.08
N ASP A 226 18.93 3.03 8.34
CA ASP A 226 18.57 1.61 8.42
C ASP A 226 18.06 1.14 9.79
N ARG A 227 17.62 2.07 10.65
CA ARG A 227 16.98 1.77 11.92
C ARG A 227 15.54 2.27 11.94
N ALA A 228 14.60 1.40 12.27
CA ALA A 228 13.22 1.82 12.49
C ALA A 228 13.09 2.51 13.85
N TRP A 229 12.53 3.72 13.82
CA TRP A 229 12.18 4.54 14.97
C TRP A 229 10.68 4.60 15.11
N VAL A 230 10.15 4.44 16.32
CA VAL A 230 8.71 4.41 16.57
C VAL A 230 8.32 5.43 17.62
N PRO A 231 7.13 6.06 17.53
CA PRO A 231 6.58 6.92 18.57
C PRO A 231 6.47 6.15 19.89
N VAL A 232 7.28 6.52 20.88
CA VAL A 232 7.45 5.72 22.11
C VAL A 232 6.16 5.60 22.90
N ARG A 233 5.38 6.67 22.99
CA ARG A 233 4.12 6.67 23.75
C ARG A 233 3.10 5.77 23.06
N ALA A 234 2.79 6.02 21.78
CA ALA A 234 1.79 5.26 21.05
C ALA A 234 2.12 3.76 20.97
N ALA A 235 3.38 3.41 20.65
CA ALA A 235 3.78 2.01 20.55
C ALA A 235 3.97 1.34 21.93
N GLY A 236 4.52 2.05 22.89
CA GLY A 236 4.79 1.52 24.23
C GLY A 236 3.51 1.25 25.02
N GLU A 237 2.58 2.21 25.06
CA GLU A 237 1.31 2.08 25.77
C GLU A 237 0.39 1.03 25.12
N ALA A 238 0.38 0.93 23.78
CA ALA A 238 -0.39 -0.11 23.06
C ALA A 238 0.07 -1.54 23.41
N LEU A 239 1.30 -1.70 23.90
CA LEU A 239 1.85 -2.99 24.38
C LEU A 239 1.86 -3.11 25.92
N GLY A 240 1.12 -2.27 26.61
CA GLY A 240 1.01 -2.30 28.09
C GLY A 240 2.25 -1.78 28.81
N GLY A 241 3.17 -1.11 28.13
CA GLY A 241 4.34 -0.49 28.73
C GLY A 241 4.02 0.82 29.45
N THR A 242 4.67 1.07 30.58
CA THR A 242 4.62 2.36 31.26
C THR A 242 5.67 3.29 30.68
N VAL A 243 5.21 4.34 29.99
CA VAL A 243 6.08 5.33 29.34
C VAL A 243 6.26 6.54 30.24
N GLY A 244 7.51 6.88 30.52
CA GLY A 244 7.92 8.02 31.35
C GLY A 244 9.13 8.75 30.74
N TRP A 245 9.76 9.62 31.54
CA TRP A 245 10.88 10.45 31.12
C TRP A 245 11.97 10.52 32.21
N ALA A 246 13.22 10.43 31.77
CA ALA A 246 14.41 10.73 32.57
C ALA A 246 15.22 11.82 31.85
N GLY A 247 15.01 13.06 32.23
CA GLY A 247 15.57 14.21 31.50
C GLY A 247 15.01 14.30 30.08
N ARG A 248 15.89 14.15 29.08
CA ARG A 248 15.51 14.13 27.64
C ARG A 248 15.28 12.75 27.07
N ALA A 249 15.52 11.70 27.84
CA ALA A 249 15.32 10.32 27.40
C ALA A 249 13.94 9.82 27.79
N ALA A 250 13.24 9.19 26.85
CA ALA A 250 12.05 8.44 27.17
C ALA A 250 12.41 7.18 27.95
N THR A 251 11.59 6.81 28.92
CA THR A 251 11.72 5.56 29.66
C THR A 251 10.53 4.66 29.37
N VAL A 252 10.78 3.35 29.27
CA VAL A 252 9.73 2.35 29.18
C VAL A 252 9.98 1.31 30.25
N ASN A 253 9.00 1.10 31.15
CA ASN A 253 9.12 0.26 32.32
C ASN A 253 10.37 0.62 33.18
N GLY A 254 10.65 1.92 33.31
CA GLY A 254 11.80 2.46 34.05
C GLY A 254 13.15 2.40 33.31
N LYS A 255 13.24 1.77 32.15
CA LYS A 255 14.46 1.68 31.33
C LYS A 255 14.54 2.86 30.37
N ALA A 256 15.63 3.64 30.41
CA ALA A 256 15.87 4.74 29.48
C ALA A 256 16.25 4.23 28.08
N LEU A 257 15.71 4.86 27.02
CA LEU A 257 15.90 4.52 25.63
C LEU A 257 16.50 5.70 24.86
N ASP A 258 17.26 5.42 23.80
CA ASP A 258 17.69 6.45 22.86
C ASP A 258 16.47 7.16 22.31
N THR A 259 16.41 8.47 22.49
CA THR A 259 15.21 9.24 22.12
C THR A 259 15.54 10.33 21.14
N LYS A 260 14.73 10.44 20.08
CA LYS A 260 14.77 11.54 19.11
C LYS A 260 13.39 12.13 18.94
N LEU A 261 13.34 13.45 18.79
CA LEU A 261 12.13 14.10 18.31
C LEU A 261 12.07 14.00 16.79
N ILE A 262 11.00 13.37 16.26
CA ILE A 262 10.76 13.21 14.82
C ILE A 262 9.36 13.76 14.53
N GLY A 263 9.30 14.93 13.88
CA GLY A 263 8.07 15.70 13.82
C GLY A 263 7.65 16.16 15.23
N ALA A 264 6.41 15.87 15.59
CA ALA A 264 5.87 16.15 16.93
C ALA A 264 6.09 15.01 17.94
N ASP A 265 6.57 13.86 17.49
CA ASP A 265 6.64 12.66 18.30
C ASP A 265 8.06 12.40 18.85
N ALA A 266 8.13 12.02 20.10
CA ALA A 266 9.33 11.41 20.67
C ALA A 266 9.40 9.94 20.22
N CYS A 267 10.43 9.63 19.44
CA CYS A 267 10.63 8.29 18.88
C CYS A 267 11.86 7.61 19.49
N VAL A 268 11.79 6.29 19.55
CA VAL A 268 12.86 5.42 20.03
C VAL A 268 13.13 4.31 19.01
N PRO A 269 14.35 3.72 18.98
CA PRO A 269 14.62 2.58 18.12
C PRO A 269 13.68 1.41 18.45
N ILE A 270 13.05 0.80 17.44
CA ILE A 270 12.09 -0.30 17.64
C ILE A 270 12.69 -1.48 18.40
N LEU A 271 13.96 -1.82 18.15
CA LEU A 271 14.67 -2.89 18.86
C LEU A 271 14.85 -2.60 20.35
N GLN A 272 15.11 -1.35 20.71
CA GLN A 272 15.24 -0.96 22.12
C GLN A 272 13.88 -1.01 22.84
N LEU A 273 12.81 -0.57 22.14
CA LEU A 273 11.46 -0.67 22.68
C LEU A 273 11.05 -2.13 22.88
N ALA A 274 11.30 -2.99 21.87
CA ALA A 274 11.04 -4.42 21.97
C ALA A 274 11.75 -5.07 23.17
N ALA A 275 13.02 -4.75 23.36
CA ALA A 275 13.82 -5.26 24.47
C ALA A 275 13.34 -4.74 25.84
N ALA A 276 12.86 -3.49 25.92
CA ALA A 276 12.32 -2.93 27.16
C ALA A 276 10.97 -3.55 27.55
N LEU A 277 10.15 -3.89 26.55
CA LEU A 277 8.85 -4.54 26.72
C LEU A 277 8.92 -6.06 26.75
N LYS A 278 10.06 -6.66 26.41
CA LYS A 278 10.27 -8.11 26.27
C LYS A 278 9.31 -8.75 25.25
N VAL A 279 9.09 -8.08 24.12
CA VAL A 279 8.23 -8.54 23.03
C VAL A 279 9.05 -8.84 21.78
N PRO A 280 8.57 -9.77 20.90
CA PRO A 280 9.23 -10.02 19.63
C PRO A 280 9.10 -8.82 18.68
N VAL A 281 10.06 -8.72 17.75
CA VAL A 281 10.04 -7.76 16.67
C VAL A 281 10.36 -8.47 15.35
N GLY A 282 9.64 -8.15 14.30
CA GLY A 282 9.82 -8.67 12.94
C GLY A 282 9.75 -7.59 11.89
N TRP A 283 10.14 -7.95 10.67
CA TRP A 283 10.09 -7.07 9.50
C TRP A 283 9.50 -7.81 8.30
N ASP A 284 8.58 -7.18 7.58
CA ASP A 284 8.04 -7.66 6.30
C ASP A 284 8.42 -6.68 5.19
N LEU A 285 9.31 -7.14 4.30
CA LEU A 285 9.76 -6.37 3.14
C LEU A 285 8.63 -6.13 2.13
N SER A 286 7.70 -7.08 1.99
CA SER A 286 6.63 -7.01 1.00
C SER A 286 5.64 -5.90 1.27
N THR A 287 5.39 -5.61 2.55
CA THR A 287 4.50 -4.55 3.00
C THR A 287 5.24 -3.31 3.52
N ARG A 288 6.59 -3.37 3.59
CA ARG A 288 7.44 -2.37 4.24
C ARG A 288 6.96 -2.04 5.65
N SER A 289 6.70 -3.08 6.42
CA SER A 289 6.19 -2.93 7.78
C SER A 289 7.03 -3.68 8.80
N ALA A 290 6.99 -3.20 10.06
CA ALA A 290 7.54 -3.88 11.21
C ALA A 290 6.40 -4.42 12.08
N PHE A 291 6.70 -5.46 12.84
CA PHE A 291 5.80 -6.04 13.84
C PHE A 291 6.45 -5.93 15.20
N LEU A 292 5.70 -5.46 16.18
CA LEU A 292 6.12 -5.31 17.56
C LEU A 292 5.09 -5.96 18.48
N GLY A 293 5.48 -7.04 19.17
CA GLY A 293 4.58 -7.90 19.93
C GLY A 293 4.06 -9.08 19.11
N ASN A 294 3.23 -9.92 19.73
CA ASN A 294 2.60 -11.05 19.06
C ASN A 294 1.49 -10.55 18.11
N GLN A 295 1.43 -11.16 16.93
CA GLN A 295 0.36 -10.97 15.93
C GLN A 295 -0.92 -11.69 16.36
#